data_a10e4d80e68fb670e654430e4dfac016
#
_entry.id   a10e4d80e68fb670e654430e4dfac016
#
_cell.length_a   1.000
_cell.length_b   1.000
_cell.length_c   1.000
_cell.angle_alpha   90.00
_cell.angle_beta   90.00
_cell.angle_gamma   90.00
#
_symmetry.space_group_name_H-M   'P 1'
#
loop_
_entity.id
_entity.type
_entity.pdbx_description
1 polymer ?
#
loop_
_entity_poly.entity_id
_entity_poly.type
_entity_poly.pdbx_seq_one_letter_code
_entity_poly.pdbx_strand_id
1 'polypeptide(L)'
;EKADIKPEVRETVVGPGMAFANALKGEAEIVATIICGDNHFAGNIDEVSAFVVETVKKYNADGFIAGPAFNAGRYGTACGAVSSAVAAELEIPTVTAMYEENPGAEMYKKGTYVIEAADSARGMGKAVPAMAKLLVKLLKNEALGTPEEEGYFERGVRVNTFYAKVGAERAVDMLVMKIKGEPFKTEYKLPVFDRVDPRPAIKDMAHAKIAMVTSGGIVPFGNPDHIAASSAQNYGEYDITGVMDLKEGEYQTAHGGYDQTYAN
;
A
#
# COMPACT_ATOMS: atom_id res chain seq x y z
N GLU A 1 11.57 21.53 -0.76
CA GLU A 1 12.17 20.27 -0.28
C GLU A 1 11.88 19.12 -1.24
N LYS A 2 12.57 17.97 -1.10
CA LYS A 2 12.45 16.86 -2.07
C LYS A 2 11.05 16.25 -2.15
N ALA A 3 10.28 16.29 -1.07
CA ALA A 3 8.89 15.78 -1.02
C ALA A 3 7.88 16.63 -1.82
N ASP A 4 8.23 17.86 -2.17
CA ASP A 4 7.36 18.81 -2.89
C ASP A 4 7.80 19.05 -4.35
N ILE A 5 8.73 18.23 -4.86
CA ILE A 5 9.20 18.33 -6.25
C ILE A 5 8.06 18.01 -7.20
N LYS A 6 7.82 18.91 -8.16
CA LYS A 6 6.89 18.66 -9.28
C LYS A 6 7.37 17.49 -10.13
N PRO A 7 6.46 16.82 -10.87
CA PRO A 7 6.87 15.71 -11.71
C PRO A 7 7.87 16.15 -12.77
N GLU A 8 8.97 15.43 -12.85
CA GLU A 8 10.02 15.62 -13.86
C GLU A 8 10.38 14.31 -14.54
N VAL A 9 10.76 14.37 -15.80
CA VAL A 9 11.17 13.21 -16.61
C VAL A 9 12.68 13.28 -16.83
N ARG A 10 13.33 12.14 -16.63
CA ARG A 10 14.76 11.96 -16.95
C ARG A 10 14.96 10.79 -17.91
N GLU A 11 15.70 11.01 -18.96
CA GLU A 11 16.11 9.96 -19.91
C GLU A 11 17.22 9.06 -19.34
N THR A 12 17.70 9.37 -18.16
CA THR A 12 18.71 8.58 -17.45
C THR A 12 18.07 7.75 -16.34
N VAL A 13 18.63 6.57 -16.13
CA VAL A 13 18.23 5.70 -15.02
C VAL A 13 18.75 6.26 -13.71
N VAL A 14 17.85 6.52 -12.77
CA VAL A 14 18.21 7.09 -11.45
C VAL A 14 17.50 6.33 -10.31
N GLY A 15 18.07 6.44 -9.11
CA GLY A 15 17.51 5.84 -7.90
C GLY A 15 17.29 4.32 -8.02
N PRO A 16 16.12 3.81 -7.62
CA PRO A 16 15.78 2.39 -7.73
C PRO A 16 15.87 1.85 -9.16
N GLY A 17 15.74 2.71 -10.17
CA GLY A 17 15.87 2.37 -11.58
C GLY A 17 17.17 1.65 -11.93
N MET A 18 18.28 1.95 -11.25
CA MET A 18 19.55 1.25 -11.45
C MET A 18 19.46 -0.24 -11.08
N ALA A 19 18.76 -0.54 -10.00
CA ALA A 19 18.52 -1.93 -9.60
C ALA A 19 17.58 -2.64 -10.59
N PHE A 20 16.56 -1.94 -11.09
CA PHE A 20 15.66 -2.47 -12.13
C PHE A 20 16.39 -2.69 -13.46
N ALA A 21 17.25 -1.77 -13.89
CA ALA A 21 18.05 -1.94 -15.11
C ALA A 21 18.91 -3.22 -15.06
N ASN A 22 19.46 -3.52 -13.89
CA ASN A 22 20.21 -4.77 -13.68
C ASN A 22 19.28 -6.01 -13.67
N ALA A 23 18.12 -5.91 -13.02
CA ALA A 23 17.18 -7.03 -12.93
C ALA A 23 16.48 -7.35 -14.26
N LEU A 24 16.29 -6.35 -15.11
CA LEU A 24 15.66 -6.46 -16.43
C LEU A 24 16.66 -6.73 -17.57
N LYS A 25 17.97 -6.81 -17.26
CA LYS A 25 19.02 -6.94 -18.29
C LYS A 25 18.79 -8.11 -19.25
N GLY A 26 18.72 -7.79 -20.53
CA GLY A 26 18.47 -8.77 -21.59
C GLY A 26 16.99 -9.08 -21.85
N GLU A 27 16.08 -8.55 -21.05
CA GLU A 27 14.63 -8.75 -21.14
C GLU A 27 13.88 -7.46 -21.51
N ALA A 28 14.25 -6.35 -20.89
CA ALA A 28 13.65 -5.03 -21.13
C ALA A 28 14.65 -3.90 -20.83
N GLU A 29 14.39 -2.71 -21.35
CA GLU A 29 15.18 -1.51 -21.16
C GLU A 29 14.33 -0.41 -20.51
N ILE A 30 14.94 0.37 -19.60
CA ILE A 30 14.30 1.54 -19.00
C ILE A 30 14.54 2.75 -19.92
N VAL A 31 13.47 3.19 -20.57
CA VAL A 31 13.53 4.30 -21.54
C VAL A 31 13.45 5.68 -20.88
N ALA A 32 12.83 5.79 -19.71
CA ALA A 32 12.75 7.03 -18.95
C ALA A 32 12.49 6.75 -17.45
N THR A 33 12.84 7.72 -16.61
CA THR A 33 12.50 7.72 -15.17
C THR A 33 11.68 8.98 -14.86
N ILE A 34 10.54 8.79 -14.21
CA ILE A 34 9.70 9.90 -13.72
C ILE A 34 9.96 10.06 -12.21
N ILE A 35 10.22 11.28 -11.78
CA ILE A 35 10.44 11.62 -10.38
C ILE A 35 9.36 12.63 -9.98
N CYS A 36 8.73 12.40 -8.83
CA CYS A 36 7.78 13.33 -8.23
C CYS A 36 7.88 13.23 -6.70
N GLY A 37 7.69 14.34 -6.01
CA GLY A 37 7.58 14.36 -4.57
C GLY A 37 6.23 13.84 -4.11
N ASP A 38 6.21 13.03 -3.08
CA ASP A 38 4.99 12.39 -2.56
C ASP A 38 4.00 13.40 -1.94
N ASN A 39 4.47 14.51 -1.38
CA ASN A 39 3.61 15.62 -0.94
C ASN A 39 2.95 16.31 -2.13
N HIS A 40 3.74 16.63 -3.16
CA HIS A 40 3.21 17.26 -4.36
C HIS A 40 2.17 16.36 -5.03
N PHE A 41 2.48 15.05 -5.11
CA PHE A 41 1.54 14.05 -5.64
C PHE A 41 0.23 14.03 -4.87
N ALA A 42 0.28 13.95 -3.54
CA ALA A 42 -0.92 13.87 -2.68
C ALA A 42 -1.87 15.08 -2.85
N GLY A 43 -1.32 16.26 -3.14
CA GLY A 43 -2.13 17.46 -3.41
C GLY A 43 -2.63 17.58 -4.86
N ASN A 44 -2.13 16.75 -5.80
CA ASN A 44 -2.39 16.91 -7.23
C ASN A 44 -2.53 15.55 -7.95
N ILE A 45 -3.24 14.61 -7.33
CA ILE A 45 -3.29 13.19 -7.76
C ILE A 45 -3.68 13.05 -9.24
N ASP A 46 -4.77 13.70 -9.66
CA ASP A 46 -5.31 13.58 -11.02
C ASP A 46 -4.36 14.22 -12.04
N GLU A 47 -3.84 15.41 -11.74
CA GLU A 47 -2.92 16.13 -12.62
C GLU A 47 -1.62 15.35 -12.84
N VAL A 48 -1.02 14.85 -11.75
CA VAL A 48 0.24 14.10 -11.84
C VAL A 48 0.02 12.73 -12.46
N SER A 49 -1.10 12.07 -12.19
CA SER A 49 -1.43 10.78 -12.85
C SER A 49 -1.59 10.96 -14.36
N ALA A 50 -2.29 12.01 -14.80
CA ALA A 50 -2.40 12.33 -16.22
C ALA A 50 -1.04 12.66 -16.85
N PHE A 51 -0.19 13.42 -16.17
CA PHE A 51 1.18 13.69 -16.61
C PHE A 51 1.99 12.40 -16.80
N VAL A 52 1.87 11.45 -15.85
CA VAL A 52 2.55 10.15 -15.95
C VAL A 52 2.05 9.35 -17.14
N VAL A 53 0.74 9.24 -17.34
CA VAL A 53 0.12 8.54 -18.48
C VAL A 53 0.61 9.11 -19.81
N GLU A 54 0.54 10.45 -19.98
CA GLU A 54 1.02 11.11 -21.20
C GLU A 54 2.53 10.91 -21.42
N THR A 55 3.32 10.88 -20.35
CA THR A 55 4.76 10.61 -20.44
C THR A 55 5.00 9.18 -20.91
N VAL A 56 4.35 8.19 -20.30
CA VAL A 56 4.47 6.77 -20.69
C VAL A 56 4.09 6.59 -22.17
N LYS A 57 3.01 7.21 -22.60
CA LYS A 57 2.55 7.21 -23.99
C LYS A 57 3.57 7.85 -24.94
N LYS A 58 4.15 9.00 -24.54
CA LYS A 58 5.18 9.71 -25.35
C LYS A 58 6.41 8.84 -25.61
N TYR A 59 6.82 8.03 -24.63
CA TYR A 59 7.97 7.14 -24.79
C TYR A 59 7.61 5.79 -25.39
N ASN A 60 6.34 5.56 -25.77
CA ASN A 60 5.83 4.29 -26.30
C ASN A 60 6.30 3.09 -25.44
N ALA A 61 6.24 3.23 -24.12
CA ALA A 61 6.67 2.19 -23.22
C ALA A 61 5.70 1.00 -23.22
N ASP A 62 6.23 -0.21 -23.24
CA ASP A 62 5.44 -1.46 -23.24
C ASP A 62 5.02 -1.89 -21.82
N GLY A 63 5.59 -1.27 -20.80
CA GLY A 63 5.27 -1.57 -19.40
C GLY A 63 5.69 -0.45 -18.47
N PHE A 64 5.18 -0.48 -17.23
CA PHE A 64 5.42 0.56 -16.23
C PHE A 64 5.72 -0.04 -14.85
N ILE A 65 6.71 0.53 -14.18
CA ILE A 65 7.09 0.18 -12.81
C ILE A 65 7.04 1.44 -11.93
N ALA A 66 6.40 1.35 -10.77
CA ALA A 66 6.44 2.38 -9.75
C ALA A 66 6.95 1.83 -8.41
N GLY A 67 7.78 2.54 -7.71
CA GLY A 67 8.34 2.14 -6.42
C GLY A 67 9.63 1.32 -6.52
N PRO A 68 9.89 0.37 -5.60
CA PRO A 68 9.02 -0.13 -4.52
C PRO A 68 8.79 0.90 -3.40
N ALA A 69 7.60 0.91 -2.83
CA ALA A 69 7.20 1.88 -1.82
C ALA A 69 7.32 1.38 -0.37
N PHE A 70 7.47 0.07 -0.17
CA PHE A 70 7.56 -0.54 1.16
C PHE A 70 6.41 -0.08 2.07
N ASN A 71 6.68 0.39 3.29
CA ASN A 71 5.67 0.92 4.22
C ASN A 71 5.57 2.47 4.21
N ALA A 72 6.06 3.13 3.17
CA ALA A 72 5.89 4.57 3.02
C ALA A 72 4.49 4.90 2.46
N GLY A 73 3.52 5.18 3.33
CA GLY A 73 2.09 5.25 3.01
C GLY A 73 1.74 6.18 1.85
N ARG A 74 2.15 7.47 1.90
CA ARG A 74 1.91 8.42 0.79
C ARG A 74 2.60 8.01 -0.51
N TYR A 75 3.83 7.53 -0.42
CA TYR A 75 4.55 7.06 -1.59
C TYR A 75 3.91 5.80 -2.18
N GLY A 76 3.41 4.88 -1.33
CA GLY A 76 2.65 3.72 -1.79
C GLY A 76 1.35 4.11 -2.48
N THR A 77 0.60 5.05 -1.91
CA THR A 77 -0.60 5.60 -2.54
C THR A 77 -0.27 6.22 -3.91
N ALA A 78 0.82 6.99 -4.01
CA ALA A 78 1.27 7.57 -5.27
C ALA A 78 1.63 6.48 -6.29
N CYS A 79 2.46 5.51 -5.91
CA CYS A 79 2.84 4.40 -6.80
C CYS A 79 1.63 3.59 -7.28
N GLY A 80 0.68 3.30 -6.40
CA GLY A 80 -0.55 2.59 -6.74
C GLY A 80 -1.45 3.37 -7.68
N ALA A 81 -1.63 4.67 -7.42
CA ALA A 81 -2.47 5.54 -8.24
C ALA A 81 -1.94 5.66 -9.67
N VAL A 82 -0.65 6.00 -9.85
CA VAL A 82 -0.07 6.13 -11.20
C VAL A 82 -0.05 4.80 -11.93
N SER A 83 0.26 3.69 -11.25
CA SER A 83 0.26 2.36 -11.88
C SER A 83 -1.15 1.97 -12.33
N SER A 84 -2.17 2.25 -11.52
CA SER A 84 -3.56 1.97 -11.88
C SER A 84 -4.05 2.85 -13.03
N ALA A 85 -3.68 4.15 -13.04
CA ALA A 85 -4.03 5.06 -14.13
C ALA A 85 -3.39 4.62 -15.46
N VAL A 86 -2.09 4.30 -15.46
CA VAL A 86 -1.38 3.80 -16.64
C VAL A 86 -1.99 2.49 -17.14
N ALA A 87 -2.29 1.54 -16.24
CA ALA A 87 -2.92 0.27 -16.62
C ALA A 87 -4.31 0.47 -17.24
N ALA A 88 -5.11 1.38 -16.68
CA ALA A 88 -6.47 1.63 -17.15
C ALA A 88 -6.52 2.35 -18.49
N GLU A 89 -5.60 3.31 -18.74
CA GLU A 89 -5.64 4.16 -19.92
C GLU A 89 -4.84 3.63 -21.10
N LEU A 90 -3.73 2.93 -20.81
CA LEU A 90 -2.83 2.44 -21.88
C LEU A 90 -2.91 0.93 -22.08
N GLU A 91 -3.60 0.21 -21.19
CA GLU A 91 -3.74 -1.25 -21.24
C GLU A 91 -2.40 -2.01 -21.26
N ILE A 92 -1.34 -1.40 -20.71
CA ILE A 92 -0.01 -2.01 -20.62
C ILE A 92 0.23 -2.60 -19.22
N PRO A 93 1.13 -3.59 -19.10
CA PRO A 93 1.53 -4.16 -17.81
C PRO A 93 2.09 -3.13 -16.84
N THR A 94 1.56 -3.13 -15.61
CA THR A 94 2.04 -2.27 -14.54
C THR A 94 2.32 -3.06 -13.28
N VAL A 95 3.45 -2.77 -12.63
CA VAL A 95 3.88 -3.46 -11.40
C VAL A 95 4.38 -2.45 -10.37
N THR A 96 3.94 -2.60 -9.14
CA THR A 96 4.48 -1.89 -7.97
C THR A 96 4.77 -2.88 -6.84
N ALA A 97 5.39 -2.43 -5.74
CA ALA A 97 5.59 -3.27 -4.57
C ALA A 97 5.41 -2.47 -3.29
N MET A 98 4.73 -3.06 -2.32
CA MET A 98 4.37 -2.44 -1.05
C MET A 98 4.39 -3.46 0.08
N TYR A 99 4.54 -2.98 1.30
CA TYR A 99 4.29 -3.76 2.50
C TYR A 99 2.78 -3.98 2.68
N GLU A 100 2.38 -5.07 3.32
CA GLU A 100 0.96 -5.44 3.46
C GLU A 100 0.09 -4.38 4.17
N GLU A 101 0.67 -3.64 5.13
CA GLU A 101 -0.01 -2.57 5.86
C GLU A 101 0.02 -1.21 5.12
N ASN A 102 0.70 -1.12 3.97
CA ASN A 102 0.69 0.11 3.20
C ASN A 102 -0.71 0.35 2.62
N PRO A 103 -1.35 1.52 2.89
CA PRO A 103 -2.70 1.79 2.42
C PRO A 103 -2.84 1.69 0.89
N GLY A 104 -1.79 2.03 0.13
CA GLY A 104 -1.77 1.91 -1.32
C GLY A 104 -1.95 0.47 -1.82
N ALA A 105 -1.54 -0.53 -1.03
CA ALA A 105 -1.70 -1.93 -1.41
C ALA A 105 -3.19 -2.29 -1.53
N GLU A 106 -3.98 -2.03 -0.49
CA GLU A 106 -5.41 -2.34 -0.50
C GLU A 106 -6.19 -1.49 -1.50
N MET A 107 -5.85 -0.20 -1.60
CA MET A 107 -6.55 0.75 -2.49
C MET A 107 -6.39 0.39 -3.98
N TYR A 108 -5.21 -0.07 -4.40
CA TYR A 108 -4.87 -0.17 -5.82
C TYR A 108 -4.62 -1.59 -6.34
N LYS A 109 -4.57 -2.62 -5.49
CA LYS A 109 -4.33 -4.02 -5.90
C LYS A 109 -5.29 -4.55 -6.97
N LYS A 110 -6.46 -3.94 -7.14
CA LYS A 110 -7.40 -4.31 -8.22
C LYS A 110 -6.95 -3.77 -9.58
N GLY A 111 -6.39 -2.56 -9.59
CA GLY A 111 -6.00 -1.85 -10.82
C GLY A 111 -4.62 -2.21 -11.33
N THR A 112 -3.70 -2.61 -10.45
CA THR A 112 -2.31 -2.94 -10.80
C THR A 112 -1.81 -4.16 -10.04
N TYR A 113 -0.67 -4.72 -10.44
CA TYR A 113 -0.01 -5.78 -9.68
C TYR A 113 0.85 -5.18 -8.58
N VAL A 114 0.55 -5.50 -7.34
CA VAL A 114 1.28 -5.04 -6.15
C VAL A 114 2.02 -6.23 -5.55
N ILE A 115 3.33 -6.29 -5.72
CA ILE A 115 4.20 -7.31 -5.11
C ILE A 115 4.27 -7.06 -3.60
N GLU A 116 4.16 -8.13 -2.82
CA GLU A 116 4.40 -8.08 -1.38
C GLU A 116 5.88 -7.79 -1.09
N ALA A 117 6.15 -6.71 -0.37
CA ALA A 117 7.48 -6.27 0.00
C ALA A 117 7.64 -6.18 1.52
N ALA A 118 8.89 -6.12 2.00
CA ALA A 118 9.18 -5.87 3.40
C ALA A 118 8.70 -4.48 3.84
N ASP A 119 8.66 -4.25 5.15
CA ASP A 119 8.27 -2.97 5.76
C ASP A 119 9.21 -1.80 5.41
N SER A 120 10.43 -2.08 5.01
CA SER A 120 11.48 -1.08 4.80
C SER A 120 12.34 -1.36 3.57
N ALA A 121 13.10 -0.33 3.14
CA ALA A 121 14.01 -0.39 1.99
C ALA A 121 15.12 -1.46 2.09
N ARG A 122 15.33 -2.08 3.25
CA ARG A 122 16.19 -3.27 3.39
C ARG A 122 15.70 -4.43 2.53
N GLY A 123 14.41 -4.47 2.21
CA GLY A 123 13.80 -5.44 1.31
C GLY A 123 14.06 -5.23 -0.18
N MET A 124 14.76 -4.16 -0.59
CA MET A 124 15.00 -3.80 -2.00
C MET A 124 15.54 -4.97 -2.83
N GLY A 125 16.51 -5.71 -2.28
CA GLY A 125 17.13 -6.86 -2.95
C GLY A 125 16.18 -8.02 -3.27
N LYS A 126 15.02 -8.09 -2.62
CA LYS A 126 13.97 -9.08 -2.92
C LYS A 126 12.85 -8.48 -3.77
N ALA A 127 12.42 -7.26 -3.45
CA ALA A 127 11.32 -6.60 -4.13
C ALA A 127 11.61 -6.34 -5.62
N VAL A 128 12.77 -5.76 -5.93
CA VAL A 128 13.13 -5.39 -7.31
C VAL A 128 13.19 -6.62 -8.25
N PRO A 129 13.86 -7.72 -7.92
CA PRO A 129 13.84 -8.92 -8.77
C PRO A 129 12.44 -9.52 -8.93
N ALA A 130 11.61 -9.51 -7.88
CA ALA A 130 10.23 -10.02 -7.96
C ALA A 130 9.36 -9.16 -8.89
N MET A 131 9.44 -7.83 -8.76
CA MET A 131 8.75 -6.89 -9.66
C MET A 131 9.21 -7.06 -11.11
N ALA A 132 10.52 -7.14 -11.35
CA ALA A 132 11.08 -7.32 -12.69
C ALA A 132 10.63 -8.64 -13.32
N LYS A 133 10.69 -9.74 -12.55
CA LYS A 133 10.25 -11.07 -13.02
C LYS A 133 8.78 -11.06 -13.44
N LEU A 134 7.91 -10.47 -12.59
CA LEU A 134 6.48 -10.42 -12.90
C LEU A 134 6.20 -9.55 -14.13
N LEU A 135 6.86 -8.37 -14.23
CA LEU A 135 6.71 -7.51 -15.40
C LEU A 135 7.14 -8.23 -16.68
N VAL A 136 8.27 -8.93 -16.69
CA VAL A 136 8.75 -9.68 -17.87
C VAL A 136 7.74 -10.74 -18.30
N LYS A 137 7.16 -11.49 -17.36
CA LYS A 137 6.09 -12.46 -17.68
C LYS A 137 4.89 -11.79 -18.33
N LEU A 138 4.45 -10.65 -17.77
CA LEU A 138 3.34 -9.87 -18.32
C LEU A 138 3.63 -9.34 -19.72
N LEU A 139 4.83 -8.80 -19.94
CA LEU A 139 5.27 -8.31 -21.28
C LEU A 139 5.32 -9.43 -22.34
N LYS A 140 5.67 -10.63 -21.91
CA LYS A 140 5.71 -11.82 -22.80
C LYS A 140 4.36 -12.53 -22.93
N ASN A 141 3.30 -12.03 -22.27
CA ASN A 141 2.00 -12.70 -22.17
C ASN A 141 2.11 -14.15 -21.65
N GLU A 142 3.04 -14.42 -20.77
CA GLU A 142 3.18 -15.72 -20.12
C GLU A 142 2.04 -15.94 -19.12
N ALA A 143 1.61 -17.18 -18.94
CA ALA A 143 0.63 -17.53 -17.92
C ALA A 143 1.18 -17.24 -16.52
N LEU A 144 0.44 -16.48 -15.74
CA LEU A 144 0.77 -16.24 -14.35
C LEU A 144 0.32 -17.39 -13.47
N GLY A 145 1.12 -17.69 -12.46
CA GLY A 145 0.73 -18.54 -11.36
C GLY A 145 -0.26 -17.84 -10.41
N THR A 146 -0.56 -18.50 -9.30
CA THR A 146 -1.38 -17.91 -8.25
C THR A 146 -0.69 -16.69 -7.62
N PRO A 147 -1.42 -15.78 -6.95
CA PRO A 147 -0.82 -14.67 -6.22
C PRO A 147 0.29 -15.11 -5.25
N GLU A 148 0.11 -16.25 -4.57
CA GLU A 148 1.11 -16.82 -3.65
C GLU A 148 2.38 -17.26 -4.37
N GLU A 149 2.27 -17.84 -5.58
CA GLU A 149 3.43 -18.29 -6.38
C GLU A 149 4.21 -17.14 -7.00
N GLU A 150 3.51 -16.09 -7.43
CA GLU A 150 4.12 -14.92 -8.07
C GLU A 150 4.50 -13.80 -7.07
N GLY A 151 3.97 -13.85 -5.85
CA GLY A 151 4.29 -12.92 -4.76
C GLY A 151 3.55 -11.58 -4.84
N TYR A 152 2.41 -11.50 -5.53
CA TYR A 152 1.58 -10.30 -5.53
C TYR A 152 0.33 -10.45 -4.65
N PHE A 153 -0.22 -9.34 -4.15
CA PHE A 153 -1.46 -9.35 -3.36
C PHE A 153 -2.66 -9.76 -4.21
N GLU A 154 -3.53 -10.58 -3.62
CA GLU A 154 -4.78 -10.98 -4.28
C GLU A 154 -5.56 -9.77 -4.78
N ARG A 155 -5.85 -9.73 -6.08
CA ARG A 155 -6.47 -8.58 -6.74
C ARG A 155 -7.99 -8.50 -6.55
N GLY A 156 -8.59 -9.43 -5.82
CA GLY A 156 -10.03 -9.50 -5.63
C GLY A 156 -10.81 -9.87 -6.90
N VAL A 157 -10.12 -10.37 -7.91
CA VAL A 157 -10.75 -10.92 -9.12
C VAL A 157 -11.28 -12.31 -8.78
N ARG A 158 -12.60 -12.47 -8.81
CA ARG A 158 -13.23 -13.77 -8.58
C ARG A 158 -13.18 -14.60 -9.86
N VAL A 159 -12.47 -15.71 -9.79
CA VAL A 159 -12.42 -16.70 -10.86
C VAL A 159 -13.12 -17.96 -10.36
N ASN A 160 -14.04 -18.50 -11.17
CA ASN A 160 -14.64 -19.79 -10.88
C ASN A 160 -13.58 -20.88 -11.05
N THR A 161 -13.20 -21.52 -9.95
CA THR A 161 -12.27 -22.64 -9.95
C THR A 161 -13.02 -23.92 -9.61
N PHE A 162 -12.88 -24.93 -10.47
CA PHE A 162 -13.50 -26.24 -10.26
C PHE A 162 -12.46 -27.19 -9.66
N TYR A 163 -12.68 -27.61 -8.43
CA TYR A 163 -11.84 -28.59 -7.75
C TYR A 163 -12.47 -30.00 -7.85
N ALA A 164 -11.63 -31.04 -7.76
CA ALA A 164 -12.11 -32.42 -7.74
C ALA A 164 -13.02 -32.73 -6.55
N LYS A 165 -12.78 -32.07 -5.41
CA LYS A 165 -13.62 -32.14 -4.21
C LYS A 165 -14.45 -30.88 -4.06
N VAL A 166 -15.71 -31.00 -3.67
CA VAL A 166 -16.55 -29.85 -3.31
C VAL A 166 -16.06 -29.17 -2.03
N GLY A 167 -16.41 -27.90 -1.82
CA GLY A 167 -15.94 -27.12 -0.68
C GLY A 167 -16.26 -27.77 0.68
N ALA A 168 -17.42 -28.39 0.81
CA ALA A 168 -17.81 -29.12 2.03
C ALA A 168 -16.86 -30.29 2.34
N GLU A 169 -16.49 -31.07 1.35
CA GLU A 169 -15.53 -32.20 1.52
C GLU A 169 -14.16 -31.68 1.94
N ARG A 170 -13.66 -30.60 1.32
CA ARG A 170 -12.38 -29.98 1.69
C ARG A 170 -12.39 -29.44 3.13
N ALA A 171 -13.51 -28.83 3.55
CA ALA A 171 -13.68 -28.33 4.92
C ALA A 171 -13.67 -29.49 5.94
N VAL A 172 -14.34 -30.61 5.64
CA VAL A 172 -14.34 -31.80 6.48
C VAL A 172 -12.95 -32.43 6.55
N ASP A 173 -12.24 -32.55 5.42
CA ASP A 173 -10.86 -33.05 5.38
C ASP A 173 -9.95 -32.21 6.30
N MET A 174 -10.03 -30.90 6.20
CA MET A 174 -9.26 -29.99 7.04
C MET A 174 -9.61 -30.13 8.53
N LEU A 175 -10.89 -30.28 8.87
CA LEU A 175 -11.37 -30.51 10.23
C LEU A 175 -10.80 -31.84 10.80
N VAL A 176 -10.83 -32.90 9.99
CA VAL A 176 -10.28 -34.23 10.38
C VAL A 176 -8.79 -34.14 10.65
N MET A 177 -8.02 -33.44 9.78
CA MET A 177 -6.59 -33.21 10.00
C MET A 177 -6.36 -32.43 11.30
N LYS A 178 -7.14 -31.39 11.55
CA LYS A 178 -7.07 -30.61 12.80
C LYS A 178 -7.36 -31.47 14.05
N ILE A 179 -8.37 -32.32 14.01
CA ILE A 179 -8.71 -33.22 15.13
C ILE A 179 -7.60 -34.23 15.39
N LYS A 180 -6.95 -34.72 14.33
CA LYS A 180 -5.82 -35.66 14.44
C LYS A 180 -4.51 -35.01 14.84
N GLY A 181 -4.44 -33.67 14.88
CA GLY A 181 -3.20 -32.93 15.12
C GLY A 181 -2.23 -32.97 13.94
N GLU A 182 -2.71 -33.28 12.74
CA GLU A 182 -1.94 -33.27 11.50
C GLU A 182 -1.78 -31.83 10.97
N PRO A 183 -0.63 -31.49 10.33
CA PRO A 183 -0.46 -30.19 9.68
C PRO A 183 -1.49 -29.98 8.58
N PHE A 184 -2.15 -28.86 8.57
CA PHE A 184 -3.07 -28.47 7.50
C PHE A 184 -2.90 -27.00 7.13
N LYS A 185 -3.25 -26.65 5.90
CA LYS A 185 -3.33 -25.26 5.43
C LYS A 185 -4.80 -24.86 5.31
N THR A 186 -5.12 -23.64 5.74
CA THR A 186 -6.40 -23.01 5.41
C THR A 186 -6.36 -22.52 3.97
N GLU A 187 -7.48 -22.55 3.25
CA GLU A 187 -7.56 -22.04 1.87
C GLU A 187 -7.35 -20.52 1.81
N TYR A 188 -7.63 -19.83 2.90
CA TYR A 188 -7.35 -18.41 3.08
C TYR A 188 -6.37 -18.23 4.23
N LYS A 189 -5.43 -17.29 4.09
CA LYS A 189 -4.59 -16.87 5.21
C LYS A 189 -5.49 -16.27 6.28
N LEU A 190 -5.42 -16.80 7.49
CA LEU A 190 -6.06 -16.18 8.64
C LEU A 190 -5.18 -15.03 9.12
N PRO A 191 -5.75 -13.86 9.44
CA PRO A 191 -4.97 -12.78 10.01
C PRO A 191 -4.38 -13.23 11.35
N VAL A 192 -3.11 -12.90 11.57
CA VAL A 192 -2.42 -13.14 12.83
C VAL A 192 -2.41 -11.83 13.59
N PHE A 193 -3.09 -11.79 14.72
CA PHE A 193 -3.12 -10.62 15.58
C PHE A 193 -2.26 -10.85 16.81
N ASP A 194 -1.56 -9.82 17.26
CA ASP A 194 -0.90 -9.81 18.56
C ASP A 194 -1.96 -9.98 19.66
N ARG A 195 -1.77 -10.99 20.50
CA ARG A 195 -2.65 -11.22 21.62
C ARG A 195 -2.19 -10.42 22.81
N VAL A 196 -3.06 -9.55 23.30
CA VAL A 196 -2.87 -8.84 24.56
C VAL A 196 -3.80 -9.47 25.60
N ASP A 197 -3.24 -9.88 26.75
CA ASP A 197 -4.05 -10.42 27.82
C ASP A 197 -5.02 -9.34 28.34
N PRO A 198 -6.34 -9.62 28.38
CA PRO A 198 -7.31 -8.66 28.87
C PRO A 198 -7.05 -8.33 30.34
N ARG A 199 -7.09 -7.06 30.68
CA ARG A 199 -7.01 -6.63 32.07
C ARG A 199 -8.26 -7.07 32.83
N PRO A 200 -8.16 -7.25 34.16
CA PRO A 200 -9.33 -7.55 34.98
C PRO A 200 -10.45 -6.52 34.79
N ALA A 201 -11.70 -6.98 34.90
CA ALA A 201 -12.86 -6.08 34.82
C ALA A 201 -12.75 -4.92 35.82
N ILE A 202 -13.13 -3.72 35.40
CA ILE A 202 -13.18 -2.53 36.24
C ILE A 202 -14.24 -2.75 37.32
N LYS A 203 -13.85 -2.71 38.59
CA LYS A 203 -14.76 -2.95 39.72
C LYS A 203 -15.51 -1.69 40.17
N ASP A 204 -14.92 -0.53 39.98
CA ASP A 204 -15.46 0.77 40.35
C ASP A 204 -15.38 1.73 39.16
N MET A 205 -16.49 1.86 38.45
CA MET A 205 -16.61 2.73 37.28
C MET A 205 -16.63 4.23 37.68
N ALA A 206 -17.08 4.55 38.87
CA ALA A 206 -17.18 5.95 39.30
C ALA A 206 -15.81 6.62 39.48
N HIS A 207 -14.80 5.83 39.79
CA HIS A 207 -13.43 6.32 40.00
C HIS A 207 -12.43 5.79 38.92
N ALA A 208 -12.94 5.18 37.89
CA ALA A 208 -12.09 4.66 36.82
C ALA A 208 -11.55 5.77 35.91
N LYS A 209 -10.24 5.71 35.60
CA LYS A 209 -9.65 6.51 34.54
C LYS A 209 -9.62 5.67 33.28
N ILE A 210 -10.30 6.13 32.24
CA ILE A 210 -10.43 5.44 30.96
C ILE A 210 -9.69 6.25 29.91
N ALA A 211 -8.76 5.61 29.18
CA ALA A 211 -8.16 6.16 27.98
C ALA A 211 -8.86 5.59 26.75
N MET A 212 -9.38 6.45 25.89
CA MET A 212 -9.81 6.07 24.54
C MET A 212 -8.65 6.33 23.59
N VAL A 213 -8.29 5.32 22.80
CA VAL A 213 -7.20 5.41 21.83
C VAL A 213 -7.77 5.19 20.44
N THR A 214 -7.46 6.11 19.52
CA THR A 214 -7.86 6.03 18.11
C THR A 214 -6.64 6.10 17.22
N SER A 215 -6.78 5.68 15.98
CA SER A 215 -5.69 5.73 14.97
C SER A 215 -5.59 7.08 14.25
N GLY A 216 -6.51 8.00 14.46
CA GLY A 216 -6.49 9.33 13.85
C GLY A 216 -5.77 10.35 14.73
N GLY A 217 -4.88 11.15 14.17
CA GLY A 217 -4.27 12.28 14.85
C GLY A 217 -5.08 13.55 14.61
N ILE A 218 -5.80 14.06 15.61
CA ILE A 218 -6.49 15.35 15.58
C ILE A 218 -5.69 16.35 16.40
N VAL A 219 -5.50 17.54 15.86
CA VAL A 219 -4.75 18.62 16.46
C VAL A 219 -5.55 19.93 16.38
N PRO A 220 -5.29 20.94 17.21
CA PRO A 220 -5.88 22.26 17.05
C PRO A 220 -5.57 22.83 15.67
N PHE A 221 -6.47 23.66 15.16
CA PHE A 221 -6.30 24.28 13.84
C PHE A 221 -4.95 25.01 13.73
N GLY A 222 -4.28 24.81 12.60
CA GLY A 222 -2.94 25.32 12.37
C GLY A 222 -1.80 24.48 12.95
N ASN A 223 -2.11 23.36 13.66
CA ASN A 223 -1.12 22.43 14.21
C ASN A 223 0.03 23.16 14.98
N PRO A 224 -0.29 23.84 16.08
CA PRO A 224 0.69 24.72 16.77
C PRO A 224 1.92 23.97 17.30
N ASP A 225 1.80 22.69 17.61
CA ASP A 225 2.90 21.86 18.09
C ASP A 225 3.69 21.18 16.96
N HIS A 226 3.37 21.49 15.71
CA HIS A 226 4.05 20.94 14.54
C HIS A 226 4.11 19.41 14.55
N ILE A 227 3.01 18.76 14.95
CA ILE A 227 2.91 17.29 14.94
C ILE A 227 3.06 16.79 13.50
N ALA A 228 4.02 15.91 13.27
CA ALA A 228 4.27 15.37 11.95
C ALA A 228 3.08 14.51 11.45
N ALA A 229 2.76 14.61 10.18
CA ALA A 229 1.64 13.89 9.56
C ALA A 229 1.79 12.36 9.63
N SER A 230 3.01 11.85 9.76
CA SER A 230 3.31 10.43 9.96
C SER A 230 4.57 10.29 10.79
N SER A 231 4.69 9.19 11.55
CA SER A 231 5.87 8.87 12.38
C SER A 231 6.30 10.02 13.30
N ALA A 232 5.33 10.76 13.86
CA ALA A 232 5.60 11.86 14.78
C ALA A 232 6.40 11.36 15.98
N GLN A 233 7.43 12.12 16.37
CA GLN A 233 8.29 11.84 17.52
C GLN A 233 7.87 12.64 18.76
N ASN A 234 6.86 13.50 18.61
CA ASN A 234 6.28 14.34 19.65
C ASN A 234 4.75 14.19 19.64
N TYR A 235 4.14 14.59 20.72
CA TYR A 235 2.69 14.65 20.88
C TYR A 235 2.30 15.99 21.53
N GLY A 236 1.06 16.41 21.32
CA GLY A 236 0.45 17.55 22.00
C GLY A 236 -0.57 17.07 23.04
N GLU A 237 -0.71 17.79 24.14
CA GLU A 237 -1.75 17.58 25.13
C GLU A 237 -2.70 18.77 25.11
N TYR A 238 -4.00 18.51 24.92
CA TYR A 238 -5.02 19.54 24.84
C TYR A 238 -6.15 19.22 25.79
N ASP A 239 -6.53 20.23 26.61
CA ASP A 239 -7.69 20.12 27.48
C ASP A 239 -8.96 20.25 26.63
N ILE A 240 -9.74 19.18 26.56
CA ILE A 240 -11.04 19.13 25.89
C ILE A 240 -12.21 19.14 26.88
N THR A 241 -12.00 19.57 28.10
CA THR A 241 -13.06 19.64 29.12
C THR A 241 -14.20 20.54 28.62
N GLY A 242 -15.40 19.96 28.51
CA GLY A 242 -16.59 20.66 28.01
C GLY A 242 -16.67 20.81 26.48
N VAL A 243 -15.70 20.31 25.75
CA VAL A 243 -15.77 20.23 24.28
C VAL A 243 -16.64 19.02 23.93
N MET A 244 -17.76 19.28 23.27
CA MET A 244 -18.74 18.24 22.89
C MET A 244 -18.49 17.70 21.48
N ASP A 245 -17.72 18.43 20.67
CA ASP A 245 -17.44 18.11 19.28
C ASP A 245 -16.13 18.77 18.83
N LEU A 246 -15.33 18.08 18.01
CA LEU A 246 -14.07 18.58 17.48
C LEU A 246 -14.31 19.25 16.12
N LYS A 247 -14.92 20.44 16.15
CA LYS A 247 -15.41 21.14 14.97
C LYS A 247 -14.30 21.50 13.97
N GLU A 248 -14.67 21.42 12.70
CA GLU A 248 -13.85 21.96 11.62
C GLU A 248 -13.60 23.47 11.83
N GLY A 249 -12.34 23.90 11.61
CA GLY A 249 -11.90 25.28 11.86
C GLY A 249 -11.39 25.55 13.27
N GLU A 250 -11.75 24.72 14.27
CA GLU A 250 -11.14 24.72 15.61
C GLU A 250 -10.10 23.60 15.74
N TYR A 251 -10.34 22.48 15.07
CA TYR A 251 -9.47 21.30 15.00
C TYR A 251 -9.25 20.89 13.55
N GLN A 252 -8.20 20.11 13.33
CA GLN A 252 -7.87 19.55 12.03
C GLN A 252 -7.17 18.20 12.18
N THR A 253 -7.16 17.38 11.12
CA THR A 253 -6.35 16.17 11.09
C THR A 253 -4.89 16.51 10.86
N ALA A 254 -3.98 15.86 11.60
CA ALA A 254 -2.54 16.00 11.39
C ALA A 254 -2.07 15.24 10.13
N HIS A 255 -2.75 14.14 9.79
CA HIS A 255 -2.40 13.28 8.66
C HIS A 255 -3.30 13.58 7.46
N GLY A 256 -2.68 13.98 6.34
CA GLY A 256 -3.40 14.37 5.11
C GLY A 256 -4.19 13.25 4.41
N GLY A 257 -4.09 12.01 4.85
CA GLY A 257 -4.89 10.88 4.34
C GLY A 257 -6.22 10.65 5.06
N TYR A 258 -6.52 11.43 6.10
CA TYR A 258 -7.81 11.38 6.78
C TYR A 258 -8.68 12.54 6.33
N ASP A 259 -9.92 12.20 5.96
CA ASP A 259 -10.93 13.21 5.62
C ASP A 259 -11.36 13.94 6.89
N GLN A 260 -11.29 15.27 6.87
CA GLN A 260 -11.67 16.14 7.98
C GLN A 260 -13.14 15.95 8.38
N THR A 261 -14.02 15.64 7.42
CA THR A 261 -15.46 15.43 7.67
C THR A 261 -15.75 14.24 8.59
N TYR A 262 -14.83 13.28 8.69
CA TYR A 262 -14.97 12.13 9.59
C TYR A 262 -14.25 12.34 10.95
N ALA A 263 -13.67 13.50 11.19
CA ALA A 263 -13.02 13.84 12.44
C ALA A 263 -14.00 14.52 13.44
N ASN A 264 -15.21 14.82 13.00
CA ASN A 264 -16.26 15.48 13.77
C ASN A 264 -17.24 14.48 14.35
#